data_d624b0de9ebc28c03b02e77cea08ef56
#
_entry.id   d624b0de9ebc28c03b02e77cea08ef56
#
_cell.length_a   1.000
_cell.length_b   1.000
_cell.length_c   1.000
_cell.angle_alpha   90.00
_cell.angle_beta   90.00
_cell.angle_gamma   90.00
#
_symmetry.space_group_name_H-M   'P 1'
#
loop_
_entity.id
_entity.type
_entity.pdbx_description
1 polymer ?
#
loop_
_entity_poly.entity_id
_entity_poly.type
_entity_poly.pdbx_seq_one_letter_code
_entity_poly.pdbx_strand_id
1 'polypeptide(L)'
;SGVGDLAYDSETYTGVGDLLNISAVTETSDMQASGLNVTLTGVKSSLVVIAKDHEYQGRAITVMLGAFDASGNLVANPTVIFAGFMDTMTISESGQTSTISIACENKLIAFERAKVRRYTAEDQKIDHPTDKGFEFVTATVQKEIIWGRASSSSVSGGGAGGRPNYDIQHR
;
A
#
# COMPACT_ATOMS: atom_id res chain seq x y z
N SER A 1 -9.06 -5.41 -25.88
CA SER A 1 -10.08 -6.31 -26.42
C SER A 1 -10.32 -5.96 -27.88
N GLY A 2 -10.52 -6.95 -28.74
CA GLY A 2 -10.84 -6.73 -30.16
C GLY A 2 -12.29 -6.26 -30.44
N VAL A 3 -13.03 -5.87 -29.42
CA VAL A 3 -14.47 -5.55 -29.52
C VAL A 3 -14.73 -4.04 -29.73
N GLY A 4 -13.67 -3.22 -29.80
CA GLY A 4 -13.82 -1.76 -29.89
C GLY A 4 -13.98 -1.10 -28.53
N ASP A 5 -14.51 0.11 -28.50
CA ASP A 5 -14.72 0.86 -27.27
C ASP A 5 -15.97 0.34 -26.53
N LEU A 6 -15.83 0.20 -25.22
CA LEU A 6 -16.89 -0.24 -24.33
C LEU A 6 -17.19 0.84 -23.29
N ALA A 7 -18.44 1.31 -23.26
CA ALA A 7 -18.90 2.20 -22.19
C ALA A 7 -19.49 1.37 -21.05
N TYR A 8 -18.95 1.54 -19.83
CA TYR A 8 -19.43 0.89 -18.62
C TYR A 8 -19.13 1.76 -17.40
N ASP A 9 -20.09 1.90 -16.48
CA ASP A 9 -19.98 2.66 -15.22
C ASP A 9 -19.47 4.11 -15.41
N SER A 10 -20.01 4.81 -16.41
CA SER A 10 -19.65 6.19 -16.81
C SER A 10 -18.21 6.36 -17.33
N GLU A 11 -17.50 5.26 -17.54
CA GLU A 11 -16.17 5.23 -18.13
C GLU A 11 -16.19 4.60 -19.52
N THR A 12 -15.26 5.04 -20.39
CA THR A 12 -15.09 4.44 -21.72
C THR A 12 -13.80 3.65 -21.76
N TYR A 13 -13.91 2.36 -21.93
CA TYR A 13 -12.81 1.43 -22.10
C TYR A 13 -12.44 1.33 -23.56
N THR A 14 -11.34 1.92 -23.94
CA THR A 14 -10.86 1.92 -25.33
C THR A 14 -10.21 0.59 -25.67
N GLY A 15 -10.55 0.00 -26.80
CA GLY A 15 -9.91 -1.19 -27.33
C GLY A 15 -8.47 -0.92 -27.75
N VAL A 16 -7.50 -1.38 -26.96
CA VAL A 16 -6.06 -1.06 -27.12
C VAL A 16 -5.32 -2.08 -27.98
N GLY A 17 -5.99 -2.73 -28.91
CA GLY A 17 -5.35 -3.71 -29.78
C GLY A 17 -5.44 -5.16 -29.27
N ASP A 18 -4.54 -6.00 -29.71
CA ASP A 18 -4.66 -7.43 -29.51
C ASP A 18 -4.13 -7.86 -28.12
N LEU A 19 -5.06 -8.13 -27.22
CA LEU A 19 -4.74 -8.83 -25.98
C LEU A 19 -4.31 -10.26 -26.32
N LEU A 20 -3.04 -10.57 -26.10
CA LEU A 20 -2.47 -11.88 -26.40
C LEU A 20 -2.81 -12.89 -25.32
N ASN A 21 -2.56 -12.53 -24.09
CA ASN A 21 -2.69 -13.47 -22.96
C ASN A 21 -2.91 -12.73 -21.63
N ILE A 22 -3.72 -13.34 -20.78
CA ILE A 22 -3.79 -13.07 -19.35
C ILE A 22 -3.43 -14.37 -18.66
N SER A 23 -2.45 -14.36 -17.74
CA SER A 23 -2.12 -15.54 -16.97
C SER A 23 -3.30 -16.00 -16.12
N ALA A 24 -3.27 -17.23 -15.63
CA ALA A 24 -4.29 -17.69 -14.70
C ALA A 24 -4.32 -16.81 -13.45
N VAL A 25 -5.51 -16.42 -13.02
CA VAL A 25 -5.76 -15.80 -11.73
C VAL A 25 -5.86 -16.91 -10.71
N THR A 26 -4.89 -17.01 -9.81
CA THR A 26 -4.90 -18.00 -8.74
C THR A 26 -5.47 -17.36 -7.48
N GLU A 27 -6.49 -18.01 -6.92
CA GLU A 27 -7.04 -17.68 -5.62
C GLU A 27 -6.63 -18.77 -4.63
N THR A 28 -6.09 -18.36 -3.50
CA THR A 28 -5.74 -19.26 -2.40
C THR A 28 -6.56 -18.90 -1.17
N SER A 29 -6.81 -19.89 -0.33
CA SER A 29 -7.46 -19.64 0.97
C SER A 29 -6.57 -18.89 1.94
N ASP A 30 -5.27 -18.83 1.66
CA ASP A 30 -4.28 -18.09 2.43
C ASP A 30 -4.20 -16.67 1.93
N MET A 31 -3.99 -15.71 2.83
CA MET A 31 -3.81 -14.28 2.48
C MET A 31 -2.45 -14.03 1.82
N GLN A 32 -2.16 -14.70 0.72
CA GLN A 32 -0.94 -14.48 -0.04
C GLN A 32 -1.21 -13.53 -1.22
N ALA A 33 -0.31 -12.59 -1.43
CA ALA A 33 -0.33 -11.76 -2.62
C ALA A 33 -0.03 -12.63 -3.84
N SER A 34 -1.00 -12.73 -4.76
CA SER A 34 -0.83 -13.40 -6.04
C SER A 34 -0.55 -12.39 -7.15
N GLY A 35 0.28 -12.76 -8.11
CA GLY A 35 0.58 -11.95 -9.28
C GLY A 35 -0.30 -12.32 -10.48
N LEU A 36 -0.44 -11.37 -11.40
CA LEU A 36 -1.08 -11.55 -12.71
C LEU A 36 -0.16 -10.99 -13.80
N ASN A 37 0.03 -11.73 -14.88
CA ASN A 37 0.73 -11.22 -16.06
C ASN A 37 -0.27 -10.96 -17.18
N VAL A 38 -0.23 -9.74 -17.72
CA VAL A 38 -1.02 -9.33 -18.90
C VAL A 38 -0.06 -9.07 -20.04
N THR A 39 -0.29 -9.71 -21.16
CA THR A 39 0.55 -9.56 -22.37
C THR A 39 -0.30 -9.03 -23.51
N LEU A 40 0.17 -7.95 -24.13
CA LEU A 40 -0.40 -7.32 -25.31
C LEU A 40 0.56 -7.53 -26.49
N THR A 41 0.03 -7.81 -27.65
CA THR A 41 0.82 -7.90 -28.90
C THR A 41 0.24 -6.99 -29.98
N GLY A 42 1.00 -6.74 -31.05
CA GLY A 42 0.54 -5.86 -32.13
C GLY A 42 0.38 -4.39 -31.71
N VAL A 43 1.06 -4.00 -30.64
CA VAL A 43 0.91 -2.66 -30.05
C VAL A 43 1.45 -1.61 -31.02
N LYS A 44 0.64 -0.59 -31.30
CA LYS A 44 1.06 0.55 -32.14
C LYS A 44 2.25 1.26 -31.51
N SER A 45 3.20 1.73 -32.31
CA SER A 45 4.38 2.45 -31.84
C SER A 45 4.06 3.63 -30.93
N SER A 46 2.92 4.30 -31.14
CA SER A 46 2.45 5.40 -30.29
C SER A 46 2.16 4.95 -28.85
N LEU A 47 1.63 3.74 -28.65
CA LEU A 47 1.36 3.19 -27.32
C LEU A 47 2.65 2.74 -26.63
N VAL A 48 3.63 2.27 -27.38
CA VAL A 48 4.97 1.95 -26.84
C VAL A 48 5.64 3.22 -26.30
N VAL A 49 5.51 4.35 -27.00
CA VAL A 49 6.04 5.63 -26.52
C VAL A 49 5.34 6.05 -25.22
N ILE A 50 4.01 5.97 -25.15
CA ILE A 50 3.25 6.27 -23.94
C ILE A 50 3.67 5.36 -22.78
N ALA A 51 3.88 4.08 -23.05
CA ALA A 51 4.32 3.11 -22.04
C ALA A 51 5.73 3.42 -21.48
N LYS A 52 6.62 4.01 -22.31
CA LYS A 52 7.97 4.42 -21.90
C LYS A 52 7.99 5.76 -21.14
N ASP A 53 7.10 6.67 -21.52
CA ASP A 53 7.11 8.06 -20.98
C ASP A 53 6.32 8.22 -19.68
N HIS A 54 5.38 7.33 -19.39
CA HIS A 54 4.54 7.43 -18.20
C HIS A 54 5.00 6.51 -17.06
N GLU A 55 4.97 7.05 -15.85
CA GLU A 55 5.11 6.22 -14.66
C GLU A 55 3.90 5.29 -14.55
N TYR A 56 4.11 4.02 -14.83
CA TYR A 56 3.08 2.98 -14.75
C TYR A 56 3.16 2.21 -13.43
N GLN A 57 4.33 2.16 -12.80
CA GLN A 57 4.56 1.40 -11.58
C GLN A 57 3.71 1.93 -10.43
N GLY A 58 3.00 1.03 -9.75
CA GLY A 58 2.09 1.37 -8.68
C GLY A 58 0.72 1.91 -9.14
N ARG A 59 0.45 2.02 -10.45
CA ARG A 59 -0.89 2.37 -10.93
C ARG A 59 -1.85 1.21 -10.75
N ALA A 60 -3.09 1.54 -10.37
CA ALA A 60 -4.13 0.54 -10.20
C ALA A 60 -4.49 -0.12 -11.52
N ILE A 61 -4.67 -1.44 -11.48
CA ILE A 61 -5.21 -2.24 -12.57
C ILE A 61 -6.39 -3.06 -12.06
N THR A 62 -7.45 -3.13 -12.86
CA THR A 62 -8.63 -3.96 -12.59
C THR A 62 -8.92 -4.79 -13.82
N VAL A 63 -9.01 -6.10 -13.65
CA VAL A 63 -9.42 -7.03 -14.71
C VAL A 63 -10.83 -7.50 -14.43
N MET A 64 -11.69 -7.30 -15.42
CA MET A 64 -13.10 -7.65 -15.34
C MET A 64 -13.45 -8.66 -16.43
N LEU A 65 -14.30 -9.60 -16.08
CA LEU A 65 -14.90 -10.56 -17.01
C LEU A 65 -16.32 -10.13 -17.32
N GLY A 66 -16.61 -9.89 -18.61
CA GLY A 66 -17.93 -9.54 -19.11
C GLY A 66 -18.38 -10.50 -20.21
N ALA A 67 -19.67 -10.80 -20.25
CA ALA A 67 -20.29 -11.55 -21.33
C ALA A 67 -21.01 -10.59 -22.28
N PHE A 68 -20.87 -10.82 -23.58
CA PHE A 68 -21.50 -10.01 -24.63
C PHE A 68 -22.52 -10.82 -25.40
N ASP A 69 -23.59 -10.17 -25.85
CA ASP A 69 -24.56 -10.74 -26.78
C ASP A 69 -24.01 -10.75 -28.24
N ALA A 70 -24.78 -11.30 -29.16
CA ALA A 70 -24.43 -11.34 -30.57
C ALA A 70 -24.33 -9.94 -31.22
N SER A 71 -24.90 -8.92 -30.58
CA SER A 71 -24.85 -7.52 -31.03
C SER A 71 -23.69 -6.75 -30.41
N GLY A 72 -22.90 -7.37 -29.52
CA GLY A 72 -21.77 -6.74 -28.86
C GLY A 72 -22.14 -5.93 -27.60
N ASN A 73 -23.36 -6.06 -27.08
CA ASN A 73 -23.75 -5.41 -25.83
C ASN A 73 -23.46 -6.31 -24.63
N LEU A 74 -23.18 -5.72 -23.48
CA LEU A 74 -23.04 -6.45 -22.23
C LEU A 74 -24.37 -7.10 -21.82
N VAL A 75 -24.36 -8.41 -21.58
CA VAL A 75 -25.53 -9.17 -21.11
C VAL A 75 -25.79 -8.90 -19.63
N ALA A 76 -24.73 -8.68 -18.85
CA ALA A 76 -24.79 -8.40 -17.43
C ALA A 76 -23.61 -7.53 -17.03
N ASN A 77 -23.66 -6.97 -15.81
CA ASN A 77 -22.52 -6.23 -15.26
C ASN A 77 -21.27 -7.11 -15.21
N PRO A 78 -20.12 -6.61 -15.67
CA PRO A 78 -18.87 -7.34 -15.60
C PRO A 78 -18.46 -7.65 -14.16
N THR A 79 -17.92 -8.85 -13.94
CA THR A 79 -17.41 -9.26 -12.64
C THR A 79 -15.93 -8.97 -12.55
N VAL A 80 -15.48 -8.33 -11.46
CA VAL A 80 -14.06 -8.10 -11.19
C VAL A 80 -13.42 -9.44 -10.79
N ILE A 81 -12.43 -9.90 -11.58
CA ILE A 81 -11.69 -11.14 -11.32
C ILE A 81 -10.30 -10.88 -10.74
N PHE A 82 -9.75 -9.67 -10.94
CA PHE A 82 -8.48 -9.28 -10.37
C PHE A 82 -8.46 -7.77 -10.13
N ALA A 83 -7.91 -7.34 -9.00
CA ALA A 83 -7.63 -5.94 -8.71
C ALA A 83 -6.28 -5.81 -8.01
N GLY A 84 -5.43 -4.92 -8.53
CA GLY A 84 -4.06 -4.81 -8.04
C GLY A 84 -3.37 -3.56 -8.55
N PHE A 85 -2.04 -3.64 -8.58
CA PHE A 85 -1.16 -2.58 -9.04
C PHE A 85 -0.20 -3.11 -10.10
N MET A 86 0.12 -2.27 -11.09
CA MET A 86 1.18 -2.57 -12.06
C MET A 86 2.53 -2.48 -11.37
N ASP A 87 3.38 -3.49 -11.57
CA ASP A 87 4.74 -3.53 -11.01
C ASP A 87 5.78 -3.36 -12.10
N THR A 88 6.06 -4.37 -12.87
CA THR A 88 7.10 -4.34 -13.90
C THR A 88 6.52 -4.47 -15.29
N MET A 89 7.08 -3.72 -16.22
CA MET A 89 6.72 -3.78 -17.63
C MET A 89 7.94 -4.18 -18.46
N THR A 90 7.75 -5.16 -19.32
CA THR A 90 8.75 -5.60 -20.29
C THR A 90 8.24 -5.32 -21.69
N ILE A 91 9.01 -4.62 -22.49
CA ILE A 91 8.71 -4.32 -23.89
C ILE A 91 9.71 -5.11 -24.73
N SER A 92 9.18 -5.94 -25.61
CA SER A 92 9.97 -6.72 -26.58
C SER A 92 9.59 -6.29 -27.98
N GLU A 93 10.58 -5.88 -28.77
CA GLU A 93 10.41 -5.47 -30.16
C GLU A 93 11.06 -6.50 -31.06
N SER A 94 10.30 -7.07 -31.99
CA SER A 94 10.75 -8.08 -32.94
C SER A 94 10.51 -7.57 -34.38
N GLY A 95 11.21 -6.49 -34.75
CA GLY A 95 11.23 -5.95 -36.11
C GLY A 95 9.86 -5.57 -36.73
N GLN A 96 8.86 -6.42 -36.64
CA GLN A 96 7.52 -6.20 -37.20
C GLN A 96 6.42 -6.12 -36.14
N THR A 97 6.67 -6.63 -34.94
CA THR A 97 5.69 -6.68 -33.85
C THR A 97 6.31 -6.24 -32.52
N SER A 98 5.56 -5.47 -31.77
CA SER A 98 5.92 -5.11 -30.40
C SER A 98 5.02 -5.85 -29.41
N THR A 99 5.61 -6.43 -28.39
CA THR A 99 4.89 -7.10 -27.31
C THR A 99 5.18 -6.36 -25.99
N ILE A 100 4.13 -6.06 -25.26
CA ILE A 100 4.21 -5.45 -23.92
C ILE A 100 3.69 -6.48 -22.93
N SER A 101 4.51 -6.88 -21.97
CA SER A 101 4.13 -7.74 -20.85
C SER A 101 4.20 -6.95 -19.56
N ILE A 102 3.11 -6.95 -18.80
CA ILE A 102 2.96 -6.21 -17.54
C ILE A 102 2.74 -7.24 -16.44
N ALA A 103 3.65 -7.27 -15.46
CA ALA A 103 3.45 -8.00 -14.22
C ALA A 103 2.64 -7.10 -13.27
N CYS A 104 1.61 -7.68 -12.67
CA CYS A 104 0.72 -7.00 -11.74
C CYS A 104 0.70 -7.74 -10.42
N GLU A 105 0.63 -7.00 -9.33
CA GLU A 105 0.54 -7.52 -7.98
C GLU A 105 -0.86 -7.26 -7.41
N ASN A 106 -1.40 -8.22 -6.67
CA ASN A 106 -2.69 -8.07 -6.01
C ASN A 106 -2.65 -6.94 -4.96
N LYS A 107 -3.79 -6.31 -4.69
CA LYS A 107 -3.93 -5.30 -3.62
C LYS A 107 -3.44 -5.78 -2.24
N LEU A 108 -3.40 -7.08 -1.99
CA LEU A 108 -2.87 -7.65 -0.75
C LEU A 108 -1.41 -7.31 -0.49
N ILE A 109 -0.61 -7.02 -1.54
CA ILE A 109 0.78 -6.56 -1.40
C ILE A 109 0.89 -5.31 -0.52
N ALA A 110 -0.16 -4.50 -0.44
CA ALA A 110 -0.19 -3.33 0.43
C ALA A 110 -0.08 -3.68 1.92
N PHE A 111 -0.47 -4.88 2.32
CA PHE A 111 -0.32 -5.36 3.69
C PHE A 111 1.11 -5.82 4.00
N GLU A 112 1.87 -6.23 3.00
CA GLU A 112 3.27 -6.62 3.15
C GLU A 112 4.21 -5.41 3.15
N ARG A 113 3.76 -4.27 2.59
CA ARG A 113 4.54 -3.03 2.57
C ARG A 113 4.52 -2.38 3.94
N ALA A 114 5.69 -2.28 4.57
CA ALA A 114 5.85 -1.53 5.81
C ALA A 114 5.49 -0.05 5.58
N LYS A 115 4.49 0.45 6.31
CA LYS A 115 4.19 1.88 6.33
C LYS A 115 5.14 2.56 7.30
N VAL A 116 5.73 3.70 6.89
CA VAL A 116 6.55 4.54 7.76
C VAL A 116 5.60 5.31 8.70
N ARG A 117 5.04 4.60 9.67
CA ARG A 117 4.15 5.16 10.70
C ARG A 117 4.82 5.02 12.05
N ARG A 118 4.66 6.04 12.89
CA ARG A 118 5.26 6.11 14.22
C ARG A 118 4.17 6.29 15.27
N TYR A 119 4.40 5.75 16.46
CA TYR A 119 3.52 5.97 17.61
C TYR A 119 3.85 7.31 18.27
N THR A 120 3.62 8.41 17.55
CA THR A 120 3.81 9.78 18.04
C THR A 120 2.55 10.60 17.83
N ALA A 121 2.40 11.68 18.60
CA ALA A 121 1.26 12.58 18.49
C ALA A 121 1.16 13.23 17.09
N GLU A 122 2.30 13.56 16.49
CA GLU A 122 2.37 14.17 15.16
C GLU A 122 1.88 13.21 14.08
N ASP A 123 2.31 11.95 14.14
CA ASP A 123 1.92 10.94 13.16
C ASP A 123 0.43 10.59 13.29
N GLN A 124 -0.08 10.50 14.52
CA GLN A 124 -1.50 10.25 14.78
C GLN A 124 -2.40 11.38 14.24
N LYS A 125 -1.96 12.61 14.37
CA LYS A 125 -2.71 13.79 13.90
C LYS A 125 -2.80 13.91 12.38
N ILE A 126 -2.01 13.16 11.61
CA ILE A 126 -2.13 13.10 10.14
C ILE A 126 -3.51 12.56 9.76
N ASP A 127 -3.96 11.48 10.40
CA ASP A 127 -5.25 10.87 10.10
C ASP A 127 -6.37 11.39 11.03
N HIS A 128 -6.01 11.78 12.25
CA HIS A 128 -6.94 12.22 13.31
C HIS A 128 -6.47 13.51 13.96
N PRO A 129 -6.70 14.70 13.34
CA PRO A 129 -6.13 15.98 13.78
C PRO A 129 -6.45 16.39 15.20
N THR A 130 -7.56 15.92 15.76
CA THR A 130 -8.03 16.25 17.12
C THR A 130 -7.67 15.21 18.17
N ASP A 131 -7.07 14.08 17.76
CA ASP A 131 -6.72 13.00 18.69
C ASP A 131 -5.54 13.41 19.59
N LYS A 132 -5.69 13.13 20.89
CA LYS A 132 -4.71 13.37 21.94
C LYS A 132 -4.13 12.10 22.54
N GLY A 133 -4.45 10.93 21.98
CA GLY A 133 -4.06 9.64 22.54
C GLY A 133 -2.55 9.46 22.74
N PHE A 134 -1.74 10.07 21.89
CA PHE A 134 -0.27 10.01 21.97
C PHE A 134 0.40 11.29 22.46
N GLU A 135 -0.36 12.24 23.05
CA GLU A 135 0.16 13.54 23.48
C GLU A 135 1.35 13.43 24.46
N PHE A 136 1.33 12.42 25.31
CA PHE A 136 2.36 12.21 26.33
C PHE A 136 3.47 11.23 25.97
N VAL A 137 3.40 10.60 24.80
CA VAL A 137 4.38 9.56 24.40
C VAL A 137 5.80 10.11 24.41
N THR A 138 6.03 11.27 23.81
CA THR A 138 7.37 11.89 23.74
C THR A 138 7.89 12.27 25.13
N ALA A 139 7.02 12.75 26.01
CA ALA A 139 7.42 13.13 27.37
C ALA A 139 7.71 11.92 28.27
N THR A 140 7.09 10.77 28.00
CA THR A 140 7.26 9.55 28.79
C THR A 140 8.48 8.74 28.38
N VAL A 141 8.93 8.82 27.10
CA VAL A 141 10.10 8.08 26.61
C VAL A 141 11.38 8.41 27.36
N GLN A 142 11.54 9.65 27.80
CA GLN A 142 12.74 10.11 28.51
C GLN A 142 12.57 10.15 30.02
N LYS A 143 11.39 9.78 30.53
CA LYS A 143 11.08 9.86 31.94
C LYS A 143 11.44 8.54 32.64
N GLU A 144 12.38 8.62 33.58
CA GLU A 144 12.68 7.50 34.45
C GLU A 144 11.49 7.24 35.42
N ILE A 145 10.85 6.07 35.26
CA ILE A 145 9.74 5.63 36.11
C ILE A 145 10.31 4.66 37.14
N ILE A 146 10.47 5.11 38.38
CA ILE A 146 10.96 4.28 39.49
C ILE A 146 9.77 3.61 40.15
N TRP A 147 9.63 2.32 39.96
CA TRP A 147 8.58 1.52 40.60
C TRP A 147 8.85 1.30 42.08
N GLY A 148 7.87 1.64 42.93
CA GLY A 148 7.94 1.36 44.38
C GLY A 148 8.84 2.32 45.18
N ARG A 149 9.30 3.42 44.59
CA ARG A 149 10.09 4.43 45.28
C ARG A 149 9.40 5.78 45.15
N ALA A 150 9.24 6.50 46.24
CA ALA A 150 8.78 7.89 46.18
C ALA A 150 9.80 8.70 45.36
N SER A 151 9.37 9.45 44.36
CA SER A 151 10.23 10.37 43.63
C SER A 151 10.80 11.36 44.65
N SER A 152 12.10 11.28 44.92
CA SER A 152 12.78 12.35 45.62
C SER A 152 12.78 13.56 44.71
N SER A 153 11.83 14.48 44.91
CA SER A 153 11.97 15.81 44.39
C SER A 153 13.30 16.38 44.87
N SER A 154 14.21 16.62 43.96
CA SER A 154 15.45 17.34 44.27
C SER A 154 15.06 18.76 44.68
N VAL A 155 14.88 18.96 45.96
CA VAL A 155 14.82 20.32 46.54
C VAL A 155 16.26 20.81 46.50
N SER A 156 16.62 21.54 45.50
CA SER A 156 17.77 22.43 45.51
C SER A 156 17.39 23.66 46.36
N GLY A 157 17.66 23.62 47.61
CA GLY A 157 17.52 24.73 48.55
C GLY A 157 18.59 24.58 49.62
N GLY A 158 19.59 25.44 49.56
CA GLY A 158 20.65 25.51 50.55
C GLY A 158 20.14 25.73 51.97
N GLY A 159 20.75 25.07 52.94
CA GLY A 159 20.50 25.25 54.36
C GLY A 159 21.30 24.27 55.17
N ALA A 160 22.39 24.70 55.75
CA ALA A 160 23.19 23.98 56.73
C ALA A 160 22.31 23.61 57.92
N GLY A 161 22.44 22.37 58.44
CA GLY A 161 21.83 22.05 59.73
C GLY A 161 21.76 20.56 60.03
N GLY A 162 22.68 20.03 60.81
CA GLY A 162 22.45 19.01 61.80
C GLY A 162 22.23 17.58 61.35
N ARG A 163 23.23 16.75 61.38
CA ARG A 163 23.11 15.28 61.39
C ARG A 163 22.49 14.81 62.72
N PRO A 164 21.43 14.06 62.79
CA PRO A 164 21.08 13.27 63.95
C PRO A 164 21.93 12.00 63.96
N ASN A 165 22.68 11.84 65.06
CA ASN A 165 23.46 10.68 65.40
C ASN A 165 22.49 9.60 65.90
N TYR A 166 22.35 8.49 65.20
CA TYR A 166 21.64 7.29 65.67
C TYR A 166 22.64 6.33 66.22
N ASP A 167 22.72 6.34 67.57
CA ASP A 167 23.44 5.38 68.37
C ASP A 167 22.68 4.03 68.33
N ILE A 168 23.28 2.98 67.74
CA ILE A 168 22.72 1.64 67.74
C ILE A 168 23.28 0.93 68.97
N GLN A 169 22.47 0.84 70.01
CA GLN A 169 22.79 -0.06 71.15
C GLN A 169 22.27 -1.46 70.82
N HIS A 170 23.19 -2.40 70.75
CA HIS A 170 22.94 -3.84 70.80
C HIS A 170 22.45 -4.29 72.17
N ARG A 171 21.33 -5.00 72.16
CA ARG A 171 21.03 -6.06 73.12
C ARG A 171 20.34 -7.21 72.39
#